data_3d4dc2b4ed8bb03c45925a394d6f9233
#
_entry.id   3d4dc2b4ed8bb03c45925a394d6f9233
#
_cell.length_a   1.000
_cell.length_b   1.000
_cell.length_c   1.000
_cell.angle_alpha   90.00
_cell.angle_beta   90.00
_cell.angle_gamma   90.00
#
_symmetry.space_group_name_H-M   'P 1'
#
loop_
_entity.id
_entity.type
_entity.pdbx_description
1 polymer ?
#
loop_
_entity_poly.entity_id
_entity_poly.type
_entity_poly.pdbx_seq_one_letter_code
_entity_poly.pdbx_strand_id
1 'polypeptide(L)'
;MHKRDVVIIGGGPAGLAAAVELKKRGVDDILIIEREKQPGGILRQCIHDGFGLTRFGQTLSGPEYSQRFIDEVDELQIEVLTDATVIDLTGDKVVTAASRDGLIQVQARAVILTMGCRERTRGALAIPGQRPSGIYNAGVA
;
A
#
# COMPACT_ATOMS: atom_id res chain seq x y z
N MET A 1 -17.79 14.21 -6.09
CA MET A 1 -16.46 13.81 -6.58
C MET A 1 -15.42 14.73 -5.96
N HIS A 2 -14.52 14.19 -5.18
CA HIS A 2 -13.44 14.95 -4.54
C HIS A 2 -12.30 15.17 -5.52
N LYS A 3 -11.55 16.26 -5.37
CA LYS A 3 -10.34 16.52 -6.17
C LYS A 3 -9.11 16.42 -5.29
N ARG A 4 -8.01 15.90 -5.83
CA ARG A 4 -6.71 15.78 -5.16
C ARG A 4 -5.57 16.06 -6.12
N ASP A 5 -4.47 16.58 -5.62
CA ASP A 5 -3.26 16.70 -6.43
C ASP A 5 -2.66 15.33 -6.70
N VAL A 6 -2.48 14.52 -5.67
CA VAL A 6 -1.94 13.17 -5.80
C VAL A 6 -2.77 12.16 -5.02
N VAL A 7 -3.13 11.07 -5.70
CA VAL A 7 -3.71 9.88 -5.06
C VAL A 7 -2.68 8.74 -5.13
N ILE A 8 -2.40 8.13 -3.99
CA ILE A 8 -1.52 6.97 -3.87
C ILE A 8 -2.37 5.74 -3.57
N ILE A 9 -2.29 4.73 -4.42
CA ILE A 9 -3.05 3.49 -4.26
C ILE A 9 -2.17 2.44 -3.59
N GLY A 10 -2.43 2.20 -2.33
CA GLY A 10 -1.71 1.28 -1.45
C GLY A 10 -0.87 1.99 -0.40
N GLY A 11 -1.20 1.75 0.88
CA GLY A 11 -0.52 2.29 2.06
C GLY A 11 0.61 1.39 2.59
N GLY A 12 1.24 0.60 1.70
CA GLY A 12 2.46 -0.15 2.03
C GLY A 12 3.70 0.74 2.07
N PRO A 13 4.90 0.17 2.28
CA PRO A 13 6.13 0.95 2.48
C PRO A 13 6.44 1.88 1.30
N ALA A 14 6.17 1.45 0.08
CA ALA A 14 6.38 2.28 -1.10
C ALA A 14 5.44 3.48 -1.17
N GLY A 15 4.16 3.28 -0.83
CA GLY A 15 3.16 4.35 -0.82
C GLY A 15 3.41 5.37 0.28
N LEU A 16 3.72 4.89 1.49
CA LEU A 16 4.05 5.76 2.62
C LEU A 16 5.30 6.60 2.32
N ALA A 17 6.38 5.96 1.82
CA ALA A 17 7.60 6.68 1.46
C ALA A 17 7.38 7.72 0.34
N ALA A 18 6.56 7.37 -0.67
CA ALA A 18 6.21 8.30 -1.74
C ALA A 18 5.43 9.52 -1.21
N ALA A 19 4.46 9.29 -0.31
CA ALA A 19 3.68 10.36 0.30
C ALA A 19 4.54 11.31 1.12
N VAL A 20 5.42 10.78 1.96
CA VAL A 20 6.37 11.56 2.77
C VAL A 20 7.28 12.41 1.88
N GLU A 21 7.84 11.81 0.83
CA GLU A 21 8.73 12.53 -0.08
C GLU A 21 7.99 13.63 -0.86
N LEU A 22 6.80 13.37 -1.34
CA LEU A 22 5.95 14.37 -2.00
C LEU A 22 5.65 15.55 -1.08
N LYS A 23 5.27 15.28 0.17
CA LYS A 23 4.99 16.31 1.16
C LYS A 23 6.21 17.18 1.45
N LYS A 24 7.39 16.56 1.63
CA LYS A 24 8.67 17.27 1.80
C LYS A 24 9.04 18.14 0.61
N ARG A 25 8.55 17.81 -0.59
CA ARG A 25 8.75 18.60 -1.83
C ARG A 25 7.66 19.65 -2.08
N GLY A 26 6.74 19.86 -1.15
CA GLY A 26 5.73 20.90 -1.22
C GLY A 26 4.44 20.50 -1.94
N VAL A 27 4.17 19.22 -2.09
CA VAL A 27 2.85 18.74 -2.52
C VAL A 27 2.01 18.52 -1.28
N ASP A 28 0.97 19.33 -1.09
CA ASP A 28 0.18 19.30 0.14
C ASP A 28 -1.06 18.45 0.06
N ASP A 29 -1.72 18.38 -1.09
CA ASP A 29 -3.00 17.68 -1.26
C ASP A 29 -2.77 16.23 -1.73
N ILE A 30 -2.43 15.37 -0.78
CA ILE A 30 -2.12 13.95 -0.98
C ILE A 30 -3.16 13.10 -0.27
N LEU A 31 -3.67 12.09 -0.96
CA LEU A 31 -4.53 11.05 -0.39
C LEU A 31 -3.91 9.68 -0.62
N ILE A 32 -3.70 8.92 0.44
CA ILE A 32 -3.37 7.50 0.37
C ILE A 32 -4.66 6.70 0.53
N ILE A 33 -4.92 5.73 -0.37
CA ILE A 33 -6.05 4.80 -0.26
C ILE A 33 -5.50 3.41 0.06
N GLU A 34 -5.87 2.87 1.22
CA GLU A 34 -5.43 1.57 1.72
C GLU A 34 -6.62 0.65 1.96
N ARG A 35 -6.56 -0.58 1.44
CA ARG A 35 -7.64 -1.57 1.58
C ARG A 35 -7.74 -2.18 2.97
N GLU A 36 -6.62 -2.27 3.67
CA GLU A 36 -6.59 -2.81 5.03
C GLU A 36 -7.01 -1.74 6.05
N LYS A 37 -7.32 -2.18 7.27
CA LYS A 37 -7.69 -1.28 8.37
C LYS A 37 -6.54 -0.37 8.84
N GLN A 38 -5.32 -0.73 8.50
CA GLN A 38 -4.13 0.01 8.91
C GLN A 38 -3.11 -0.02 7.77
N PRO A 39 -2.37 1.07 7.55
CA PRO A 39 -1.27 1.10 6.60
C PRO A 39 -0.09 0.25 7.07
N GLY A 40 0.91 0.07 6.21
CA GLY A 40 2.13 -0.71 6.47
C GLY A 40 2.30 -1.91 5.54
N GLY A 41 1.21 -2.38 4.93
CA GLY A 41 1.22 -3.45 3.93
C GLY A 41 1.83 -4.76 4.45
N ILE A 42 2.53 -5.46 3.58
CA ILE A 42 3.14 -6.78 3.87
C ILE A 42 4.16 -6.74 5.01
N LEU A 43 4.80 -5.61 5.26
CA LEU A 43 5.77 -5.47 6.34
C LEU A 43 5.20 -5.78 7.72
N ARG A 44 3.90 -5.56 7.93
CA ARG A 44 3.23 -5.89 9.19
C ARG A 44 3.25 -7.39 9.52
N GLN A 45 3.48 -8.24 8.52
CA GLN A 45 3.58 -9.69 8.65
C GLN A 45 5.02 -10.18 8.71
N CYS A 46 6.00 -9.33 8.37
CA CYS A 46 7.41 -9.67 8.34
C CYS A 46 8.04 -9.52 9.73
N ILE A 47 7.75 -10.47 10.63
CA ILE A 47 8.22 -10.45 12.03
C ILE A 47 9.67 -11.00 12.12
N HIS A 48 10.54 -10.49 11.27
CA HIS A 48 11.97 -10.79 11.26
C HIS A 48 12.77 -9.52 11.02
N ASP A 49 14.00 -9.50 11.43
CA ASP A 49 14.94 -8.39 11.24
C ASP A 49 15.46 -8.34 9.79
N GLY A 50 16.07 -7.20 9.45
CA GLY A 50 16.73 -6.98 8.16
C GLY A 50 16.25 -5.72 7.42
N PHE A 51 15.32 -4.99 7.98
CA PHE A 51 14.81 -3.74 7.41
C PHE A 51 15.50 -2.52 8.03
N GLY A 52 15.56 -1.42 7.29
CA GLY A 52 15.91 -0.12 7.81
C GLY A 52 17.40 0.22 7.84
N LEU A 53 18.30 -0.71 7.61
CA LEU A 53 19.75 -0.45 7.73
C LEU A 53 20.19 0.71 6.80
N THR A 54 19.79 0.69 5.54
CA THR A 54 20.15 1.73 4.57
C THR A 54 19.41 3.05 4.83
N ARG A 55 18.14 2.99 5.25
CA ARG A 55 17.29 4.18 5.39
C ARG A 55 17.47 4.87 6.74
N PHE A 56 17.56 4.08 7.82
CA PHE A 56 17.57 4.58 9.21
C PHE A 56 18.87 4.27 9.97
N GLY A 57 19.81 3.56 9.35
CA GLY A 57 21.06 3.13 10.01
C GLY A 57 20.85 2.12 11.16
N GLN A 58 19.67 1.49 11.20
CA GLN A 58 19.27 0.55 12.25
C GLN A 58 18.63 -0.68 11.63
N THR A 59 18.89 -1.82 12.24
CA THR A 59 18.21 -3.06 11.88
C THR A 59 16.87 -3.11 12.60
N LEU A 60 15.79 -3.20 11.85
CA LEU A 60 14.42 -3.17 12.34
C LEU A 60 13.67 -4.41 11.85
N SER A 61 12.64 -4.82 12.56
CA SER A 61 11.64 -5.75 12.06
C SER A 61 10.73 -5.05 11.02
N GLY A 62 9.98 -5.83 10.24
CA GLY A 62 9.04 -5.27 9.26
C GLY A 62 8.02 -4.30 9.87
N PRO A 63 7.33 -4.68 10.99
CA PRO A 63 6.41 -3.77 11.67
C PRO A 63 7.07 -2.48 12.16
N GLU A 64 8.25 -2.54 12.77
CA GLU A 64 8.99 -1.36 13.22
C GLU A 64 9.38 -0.45 12.05
N TYR A 65 9.83 -1.05 10.95
CA TYR A 65 10.18 -0.28 9.76
C TYR A 65 8.96 0.44 9.16
N SER A 66 7.82 -0.25 9.05
CA SER A 66 6.60 0.37 8.54
C SER A 66 6.06 1.44 9.48
N GLN A 67 6.16 1.22 10.80
CA GLN A 67 5.68 2.17 11.80
C GLN A 67 6.41 3.53 11.70
N ARG A 68 7.70 3.52 11.41
CA ARG A 68 8.45 4.78 11.21
C ARG A 68 7.89 5.65 10.09
N PHE A 69 7.47 5.03 8.98
CA PHE A 69 6.82 5.77 7.90
C PHE A 69 5.39 6.20 8.23
N ILE A 70 4.66 5.38 9.00
CA ILE A 70 3.32 5.75 9.49
C ILE A 70 3.43 6.97 10.39
N ASP A 71 4.37 6.98 11.31
CA ASP A 71 4.61 8.12 12.21
C ASP A 71 4.97 9.39 11.42
N GLU A 72 5.82 9.30 10.39
CA GLU A 72 6.13 10.44 9.50
C GLU A 72 4.89 10.93 8.73
N VAL A 73 4.03 10.02 8.27
CA VAL A 73 2.77 10.36 7.56
C VAL A 73 1.82 11.11 8.49
N ASP A 74 1.70 10.64 9.74
CA ASP A 74 0.85 11.26 10.77
C ASP A 74 1.40 12.65 11.19
N GLU A 75 2.69 12.76 11.42
CA GLU A 75 3.36 14.03 11.73
C GLU A 75 3.20 15.08 10.63
N LEU A 76 3.26 14.64 9.37
CA LEU A 76 3.07 15.49 8.19
C LEU A 76 1.61 15.73 7.85
N GLN A 77 0.69 15.16 8.62
CA GLN A 77 -0.76 15.28 8.44
C GLN A 77 -1.22 14.88 7.02
N ILE A 78 -0.66 13.80 6.48
CA ILE A 78 -1.06 13.24 5.20
C ILE A 78 -2.31 12.38 5.40
N GLU A 79 -3.34 12.62 4.60
CA GLU A 79 -4.60 11.88 4.71
C GLU A 79 -4.45 10.44 4.22
N VAL A 80 -4.88 9.49 5.07
CA VAL A 80 -4.94 8.06 4.75
C VAL A 80 -6.36 7.55 4.90
N LEU A 81 -6.95 7.11 3.80
CA LEU A 81 -8.25 6.45 3.77
C LEU A 81 -8.05 4.94 3.85
N THR A 82 -8.32 4.36 5.01
CA THR A 82 -8.25 2.92 5.26
C THR A 82 -9.59 2.21 5.05
N ASP A 83 -9.61 0.87 5.08
CA ASP A 83 -10.81 0.06 4.78
C ASP A 83 -11.46 0.44 3.42
N ALA A 84 -10.66 0.88 2.46
CA ALA A 84 -11.10 1.35 1.15
C ALA A 84 -10.34 0.65 0.03
N THR A 85 -11.06 -0.14 -0.75
CA THR A 85 -10.48 -0.89 -1.87
C THR A 85 -10.70 -0.14 -3.18
N VAL A 86 -9.63 0.22 -3.87
CA VAL A 86 -9.74 0.79 -5.22
C VAL A 86 -10.20 -0.31 -6.18
N ILE A 87 -11.29 -0.04 -6.89
CA ILE A 87 -11.94 -0.96 -7.81
C ILE A 87 -11.85 -0.52 -9.26
N ASP A 88 -11.56 0.75 -9.50
CA ASP A 88 -11.42 1.29 -10.86
C ASP A 88 -10.47 2.50 -10.88
N LEU A 89 -9.77 2.65 -12.01
CA LEU A 89 -8.93 3.79 -12.33
C LEU A 89 -9.06 4.08 -13.83
N THR A 90 -9.63 5.22 -14.15
CA THR A 90 -9.81 5.64 -15.56
C THR A 90 -8.57 6.33 -16.14
N GLY A 91 -8.50 6.42 -17.47
CA GLY A 91 -7.45 7.17 -18.17
C GLY A 91 -7.40 8.66 -17.79
N ASP A 92 -8.54 9.23 -17.41
CA ASP A 92 -8.64 10.61 -16.91
C ASP A 92 -8.25 10.77 -15.43
N LYS A 93 -7.73 9.71 -14.83
CA LYS A 93 -7.27 9.66 -13.44
C LYS A 93 -8.41 9.87 -12.42
N VAL A 94 -9.59 9.34 -12.71
CA VAL A 94 -10.65 9.16 -11.71
C VAL A 94 -10.44 7.84 -11.02
N VAL A 95 -10.18 7.89 -9.72
CA VAL A 95 -10.03 6.71 -8.86
C VAL A 95 -11.37 6.45 -8.19
N THR A 96 -11.89 5.23 -8.35
CA THR A 96 -13.10 4.77 -7.64
C THR A 96 -12.71 3.75 -6.59
N ALA A 97 -13.07 4.02 -5.35
CA ALA A 97 -12.84 3.12 -4.22
C ALA A 97 -14.16 2.72 -3.56
N ALA A 98 -14.25 1.47 -3.13
CA ALA A 98 -15.32 0.94 -2.30
C ALA A 98 -14.89 0.93 -0.84
N SER A 99 -15.69 1.55 0.03
CA SER A 99 -15.52 1.55 1.48
C SER A 99 -16.78 1.05 2.17
N ARG A 100 -16.77 1.00 3.50
CA ARG A 100 -17.96 0.63 4.28
C ARG A 100 -19.10 1.63 4.11
N ASP A 101 -18.77 2.89 3.86
CA ASP A 101 -19.75 3.98 3.70
C ASP A 101 -20.24 4.13 2.25
N GLY A 102 -19.77 3.27 1.34
CA GLY A 102 -20.16 3.24 -0.06
C GLY A 102 -19.01 3.54 -1.03
N LEU A 103 -19.39 3.97 -2.23
CA LEU A 103 -18.43 4.30 -3.29
C LEU A 103 -17.92 5.73 -3.15
N ILE A 104 -16.62 5.87 -3.25
CA ILE A 104 -15.91 7.15 -3.22
C ILE A 104 -15.24 7.35 -4.58
N GLN A 105 -15.43 8.52 -5.19
CA GLN A 105 -14.76 8.90 -6.42
C GLN A 105 -13.87 10.12 -6.20
N VAL A 106 -12.61 9.98 -6.61
CA VAL A 106 -11.60 11.02 -6.48
C VAL A 106 -10.96 11.30 -7.83
N GLN A 107 -11.03 12.55 -8.27
CA GLN A 107 -10.30 13.04 -9.44
C GLN A 107 -8.90 13.46 -9.01
N ALA A 108 -7.88 12.81 -9.53
CA ALA A 108 -6.49 13.13 -9.23
C ALA A 108 -5.81 13.88 -10.39
N ARG A 109 -4.83 14.73 -10.08
CA ARG A 109 -3.90 15.25 -11.08
C ARG A 109 -2.81 14.23 -11.43
N ALA A 110 -2.37 13.46 -10.43
CA ALA A 110 -1.46 12.34 -10.60
C ALA A 110 -1.89 11.15 -9.73
N VAL A 111 -1.61 9.94 -10.18
CA VAL A 111 -1.86 8.70 -9.44
C VAL A 111 -0.57 7.91 -9.34
N ILE A 112 -0.23 7.45 -8.14
CA ILE A 112 0.91 6.58 -7.87
C ILE A 112 0.39 5.20 -7.47
N LEU A 113 0.84 4.16 -8.20
CA LEU A 113 0.44 2.78 -7.98
C LEU A 113 1.48 2.08 -7.10
N THR A 114 1.11 1.72 -5.88
CA THR A 114 1.97 1.04 -4.89
C THR A 114 1.26 -0.16 -4.26
N MET A 115 0.54 -0.90 -5.08
CA MET A 115 -0.36 -1.99 -4.67
C MET A 115 0.37 -3.27 -4.24
N GLY A 116 1.70 -3.28 -4.29
CA GLY A 116 2.51 -4.43 -3.98
C GLY A 116 2.40 -5.56 -5.01
N CYS A 117 2.70 -6.76 -4.57
CA CYS A 117 2.62 -7.97 -5.39
C CYS A 117 1.78 -9.04 -4.70
N ARG A 118 1.42 -10.06 -5.45
CA ARG A 118 0.81 -11.29 -4.96
C ARG A 118 1.63 -12.48 -5.40
N GLU A 119 1.63 -13.50 -4.58
CA GLU A 119 2.17 -14.79 -4.96
C GLU A 119 1.40 -15.37 -6.15
N ARG A 120 2.14 -15.98 -7.04
CA ARG A 120 1.53 -16.76 -8.11
C ARG A 120 0.99 -18.07 -7.56
N THR A 121 -0.26 -18.36 -7.86
CA THR A 121 -0.85 -19.66 -7.55
C THR A 121 -0.19 -20.76 -8.39
N ARG A 122 -0.30 -22.01 -7.96
CA ARG A 122 0.18 -23.17 -8.73
C ARG A 122 -0.33 -23.18 -10.16
N GLY A 123 -1.60 -22.83 -10.37
CA GLY A 123 -2.18 -22.75 -11.71
C GLY A 123 -1.55 -21.66 -12.57
N ALA A 124 -1.26 -20.50 -12.01
CA ALA A 124 -0.57 -19.40 -12.70
C ALA A 124 0.90 -19.73 -13.02
N LEU A 125 1.53 -20.62 -12.25
CA LEU A 125 2.88 -21.13 -12.49
C LEU A 125 2.89 -22.33 -13.47
N ALA A 126 1.72 -22.81 -13.87
CA ALA A 126 1.55 -23.99 -14.76
C ALA A 126 2.30 -25.24 -14.23
N ILE A 127 2.39 -25.43 -12.91
CA ILE A 127 3.03 -26.60 -12.32
C ILE A 127 2.18 -27.84 -12.60
N PRO A 128 2.71 -28.86 -13.32
CA PRO A 128 1.93 -30.04 -13.71
C PRO A 128 1.64 -30.96 -12.51
N GLY A 129 0.77 -31.95 -12.75
CA GLY A 129 0.44 -33.00 -11.79
C GLY A 129 -0.87 -32.76 -11.03
N GLN A 130 -1.19 -33.70 -10.13
CA GLN A 130 -2.39 -33.62 -9.28
C GLN A 130 -2.26 -32.48 -8.26
N ARG A 131 -3.41 -32.05 -7.74
CA ARG A 131 -3.49 -30.97 -6.75
C ARG A 131 -3.95 -31.51 -5.40
N PRO A 132 -3.13 -32.32 -4.70
CA PRO A 132 -3.49 -32.81 -3.37
C PRO A 132 -3.52 -31.65 -2.36
N SER A 133 -4.18 -31.89 -1.22
CA SER A 133 -4.07 -31.03 -0.05
C SER A 133 -2.63 -31.01 0.45
N GLY A 134 -2.21 -29.91 1.07
CA GLY A 134 -0.85 -29.76 1.60
C GLY A 134 0.15 -29.13 0.63
N ILE A 135 -0.29 -28.67 -0.55
CA ILE A 135 0.52 -27.85 -1.44
C ILE A 135 0.17 -26.37 -1.20
N TYR A 136 1.12 -25.64 -0.68
CA TYR A 136 1.01 -24.22 -0.33
C TYR A 136 1.99 -23.37 -1.12
N ASN A 137 1.66 -22.08 -1.27
CA ASN A 137 2.64 -21.08 -1.68
C ASN A 137 3.59 -20.78 -0.53
N ALA A 138 4.79 -20.26 -0.84
CA ALA A 138 5.80 -19.97 0.18
C ALA A 138 5.31 -18.98 1.26
N GLY A 139 4.45 -18.03 0.92
CA GLY A 139 3.90 -17.08 1.88
C GLY A 139 2.72 -17.60 2.72
N VAL A 140 2.27 -18.84 2.46
CA VAL A 140 1.19 -19.49 3.22
C VAL A 140 1.72 -20.63 4.07
N ALA A 141 2.92 -21.14 3.76
CA ALA A 141 3.56 -22.27 4.41
C ALA A 141 4.09 -21.95 5.82
#